data_d36d46e7e96630c1a45c7a6d64926b0d
#
_entry.id   d36d46e7e96630c1a45c7a6d64926b0d
#
_cell.length_a   1.000
_cell.length_b   1.000
_cell.length_c   1.000
_cell.angle_alpha   90.00
_cell.angle_beta   90.00
_cell.angle_gamma   90.00
#
_symmetry.space_group_name_H-M   'P 1'
#
loop_
_entity.id
_entity.type
_entity.pdbx_description
1 polymer ?
#
loop_
_entity_poly.entity_id
_entity_poly.type
_entity_poly.pdbx_seq_one_letter_code
_entity_poly.pdbx_strand_id
1 'polypeptide(L)'
;MKHAWIFSLVALTGFSCALAQTGDRDMPIEIVADSFSGDEVGQKASYSRNVEVHQGTLEIKGDRLDLKIDAKGYRTLTVTGRPVRMKEKRDMKTPGIEEWVHASALTAVYQEKLDRIVLKDNAKIIRTENGHALDSTEGSVITYDLLHATSRVVGERTDGRKTRISAILSPRPKDKTAAPAPESTNPPALRGETKLRNMR
;
A
#
# COMPACT_ATOMS: atom_id res chain seq x y z
N MET A 1 30.88 56.20 36.82
CA MET A 1 30.11 55.90 35.57
C MET A 1 30.44 54.50 35.16
N LYS A 2 29.54 53.58 35.44
CA LYS A 2 29.71 52.11 35.16
C LYS A 2 28.66 51.73 34.13
N HIS A 3 29.07 51.47 32.89
CA HIS A 3 28.20 50.98 31.83
C HIS A 3 28.11 49.45 31.92
N ALA A 4 26.92 48.95 32.30
CA ALA A 4 26.59 47.52 32.27
C ALA A 4 26.16 47.17 30.84
N TRP A 5 26.89 46.29 30.18
CA TRP A 5 26.53 45.68 28.90
C TRP A 5 25.65 44.46 29.14
N ILE A 6 24.40 44.60 28.76
CA ILE A 6 23.46 43.48 28.78
C ILE A 6 23.62 42.72 27.46
N PHE A 7 24.22 41.55 27.50
CA PHE A 7 24.22 40.60 26.38
C PHE A 7 22.83 39.95 26.28
N SER A 8 22.05 40.40 25.31
CA SER A 8 20.79 39.75 24.96
C SER A 8 21.09 38.47 24.16
N LEU A 9 20.91 37.31 24.79
CA LEU A 9 21.01 36.02 24.16
C LEU A 9 19.74 35.76 23.33
N VAL A 10 19.81 36.03 22.03
CA VAL A 10 18.76 35.69 21.09
C VAL A 10 18.81 34.18 20.89
N ALA A 11 17.90 33.45 21.54
CA ALA A 11 17.67 32.04 21.28
C ALA A 11 17.03 31.87 19.89
N LEU A 12 17.86 31.46 18.92
CA LEU A 12 17.42 31.09 17.58
C LEU A 12 16.71 29.75 17.67
N THR A 13 15.39 29.77 17.91
CA THR A 13 14.56 28.54 17.79
C THR A 13 14.52 28.18 16.32
N GLY A 14 15.33 27.18 15.96
CA GLY A 14 15.29 26.58 14.63
C GLY A 14 13.90 25.99 14.39
N PHE A 15 13.12 26.68 13.57
CA PHE A 15 11.93 26.10 12.94
C PHE A 15 12.42 25.00 12.01
N SER A 16 12.41 23.75 12.48
CA SER A 16 12.49 22.60 11.60
C SER A 16 11.22 22.62 10.77
N CYS A 17 11.27 23.20 9.57
CA CYS A 17 10.29 22.91 8.53
C CYS A 17 10.39 21.40 8.29
N ALA A 18 9.46 20.63 8.86
CA ALA A 18 9.13 19.33 8.34
C ALA A 18 8.70 19.58 6.89
N LEU A 19 9.59 19.32 5.94
CA LEU A 19 9.23 19.22 4.55
C LEU A 19 8.23 18.06 4.51
N ALA A 20 6.94 18.40 4.43
CA ALA A 20 5.93 17.46 4.03
C ALA A 20 6.44 16.87 2.72
N GLN A 21 6.71 15.57 2.71
CA GLN A 21 7.13 14.87 1.51
C GLN A 21 6.00 15.08 0.51
N THR A 22 6.30 15.82 -0.58
CA THR A 22 5.37 16.06 -1.67
C THR A 22 4.92 14.67 -2.10
N GLY A 23 3.64 14.35 -1.91
CA GLY A 23 3.15 13.00 -2.20
C GLY A 23 3.44 12.65 -3.65
N ASP A 24 3.67 11.40 -3.95
CA ASP A 24 3.92 10.90 -5.32
C ASP A 24 2.93 11.49 -6.35
N ARG A 25 1.72 11.83 -5.90
CA ARG A 25 0.64 12.39 -6.73
C ARG A 25 0.85 13.81 -7.22
N ASP A 26 1.68 14.57 -6.55
CA ASP A 26 2.05 15.93 -6.96
C ASP A 26 3.19 15.92 -7.99
N MET A 27 3.78 14.73 -8.21
CA MET A 27 4.81 14.55 -9.23
C MET A 27 4.19 14.45 -10.63
N PRO A 28 4.91 14.90 -11.68
CA PRO A 28 4.44 14.74 -13.05
C PRO A 28 4.29 13.26 -13.41
N ILE A 29 3.28 12.96 -14.25
CA ILE A 29 3.13 11.64 -14.87
C ILE A 29 4.01 11.57 -16.09
N GLU A 30 4.98 10.67 -16.08
CA GLU A 30 5.85 10.36 -17.22
C GLU A 30 5.37 9.08 -17.90
N ILE A 31 5.30 9.07 -19.23
CA ILE A 31 4.90 7.89 -20.01
C ILE A 31 5.98 7.62 -21.05
N VAL A 32 6.51 6.41 -21.05
CA VAL A 32 7.49 5.92 -22.02
C VAL A 32 6.89 4.75 -22.78
N ALA A 33 7.07 4.72 -24.11
CA ALA A 33 6.63 3.62 -24.97
C ALA A 33 7.35 3.68 -26.33
N ASP A 34 7.30 2.59 -27.11
CA ASP A 34 7.91 2.55 -28.43
C ASP A 34 7.10 3.31 -29.50
N SER A 35 5.78 3.52 -29.26
CA SER A 35 4.88 4.10 -30.25
C SER A 35 3.80 4.95 -29.60
N PHE A 36 3.52 6.08 -30.19
CA PHE A 36 2.52 7.06 -29.74
C PHE A 36 1.57 7.45 -30.87
N SER A 37 0.31 7.67 -30.54
CA SER A 37 -0.71 8.29 -31.40
C SER A 37 -1.60 9.17 -30.54
N GLY A 38 -1.81 10.43 -30.94
CA GLY A 38 -2.60 11.41 -30.19
C GLY A 38 -3.73 12.02 -31.04
N ASP A 39 -4.83 12.35 -30.37
CA ASP A 39 -5.96 13.10 -30.87
C ASP A 39 -6.20 14.28 -29.92
N GLU A 40 -5.73 15.47 -30.33
CA GLU A 40 -5.83 16.67 -29.51
C GLU A 40 -7.28 17.15 -29.37
N VAL A 41 -8.10 17.00 -30.42
CA VAL A 41 -9.50 17.41 -30.42
C VAL A 41 -10.32 16.49 -29.53
N GLY A 42 -10.09 15.17 -29.63
CA GLY A 42 -10.75 14.17 -28.82
C GLY A 42 -10.16 14.03 -27.41
N GLN A 43 -9.09 14.77 -27.09
CA GLN A 43 -8.39 14.70 -25.80
C GLN A 43 -8.03 13.26 -25.43
N LYS A 44 -7.43 12.54 -26.38
CA LYS A 44 -7.05 11.12 -26.25
C LYS A 44 -5.63 10.89 -26.76
N ALA A 45 -4.96 9.93 -26.16
CA ALA A 45 -3.68 9.43 -26.65
C ALA A 45 -3.56 7.93 -26.42
N SER A 46 -2.82 7.26 -27.29
CA SER A 46 -2.51 5.84 -27.21
C SER A 46 -1.01 5.65 -27.30
N TYR A 47 -0.49 4.88 -26.38
CA TYR A 47 0.90 4.43 -26.31
C TYR A 47 0.94 2.92 -26.45
N SER A 48 1.90 2.36 -27.17
CA SER A 48 1.96 0.92 -27.38
C SER A 48 3.38 0.40 -27.47
N ARG A 49 3.53 -0.84 -27.03
CA ARG A 49 4.77 -1.60 -26.86
C ARG A 49 5.67 -0.99 -25.79
N ASN A 50 6.11 -1.84 -24.86
CA ASN A 50 7.01 -1.50 -23.76
C ASN A 50 6.55 -0.25 -22.99
N VAL A 51 5.25 -0.20 -22.65
CA VAL A 51 4.68 0.94 -21.96
C VAL A 51 5.10 0.95 -20.50
N GLU A 52 5.67 2.08 -20.06
CA GLU A 52 5.98 2.38 -18.68
C GLU A 52 5.36 3.73 -18.27
N VAL A 53 4.71 3.77 -17.13
CA VAL A 53 4.15 4.98 -16.51
C VAL A 53 4.82 5.18 -15.17
N HIS A 54 5.31 6.39 -14.92
CA HIS A 54 5.95 6.76 -13.66
C HIS A 54 5.27 8.00 -13.07
N GLN A 55 5.00 7.99 -11.77
CA GLN A 55 4.59 9.15 -10.99
C GLN A 55 5.11 9.01 -9.56
N GLY A 56 6.19 9.72 -9.24
CA GLY A 56 6.92 9.48 -7.99
C GLY A 56 7.42 8.04 -7.88
N THR A 57 7.02 7.31 -6.87
CA THR A 57 7.38 5.89 -6.70
C THR A 57 6.41 4.92 -7.39
N LEU A 58 5.25 5.41 -7.84
CA LEU A 58 4.31 4.62 -8.64
C LEU A 58 4.91 4.32 -10.01
N GLU A 59 4.99 3.04 -10.33
CA GLU A 59 5.38 2.53 -11.65
C GLU A 59 4.32 1.55 -12.15
N ILE A 60 3.88 1.70 -13.41
CA ILE A 60 2.97 0.77 -14.07
C ILE A 60 3.58 0.37 -15.42
N LYS A 61 3.69 -0.94 -15.66
CA LYS A 61 4.22 -1.50 -16.93
C LYS A 61 3.16 -2.34 -17.63
N GLY A 62 3.10 -2.21 -18.96
CA GLY A 62 2.15 -2.97 -19.78
C GLY A 62 2.49 -2.93 -21.27
N ASP A 63 1.57 -3.48 -22.07
CA ASP A 63 1.75 -3.58 -23.53
C ASP A 63 1.16 -2.37 -24.27
N ARG A 64 0.09 -1.78 -23.70
CA ARG A 64 -0.64 -0.64 -24.26
C ARG A 64 -1.21 0.24 -23.16
N LEU A 65 -1.21 1.55 -23.40
CA LEU A 65 -1.88 2.55 -22.59
C LEU A 65 -2.78 3.41 -23.46
N ASP A 66 -4.02 3.58 -23.05
CA ASP A 66 -4.96 4.55 -23.58
C ASP A 66 -5.19 5.65 -22.52
N LEU A 67 -4.82 6.88 -22.84
CA LEU A 67 -5.02 8.09 -22.06
C LEU A 67 -6.27 8.80 -22.54
N LYS A 68 -7.09 9.24 -21.59
CA LYS A 68 -8.23 10.14 -21.84
C LYS A 68 -8.20 11.27 -20.84
N ILE A 69 -8.44 12.50 -21.31
CA ILE A 69 -8.54 13.70 -20.48
C ILE A 69 -10.01 14.15 -20.50
N ASP A 70 -10.58 14.41 -19.33
CA ASP A 70 -11.96 14.91 -19.23
C ASP A 70 -12.02 16.44 -19.42
N ALA A 71 -13.24 16.99 -19.50
CA ALA A 71 -13.45 18.43 -19.69
C ALA A 71 -12.92 19.31 -18.54
N LYS A 72 -12.55 18.73 -17.41
CA LYS A 72 -11.92 19.41 -16.26
C LYS A 72 -10.41 19.24 -16.20
N GLY A 73 -9.83 18.52 -17.20
CA GLY A 73 -8.41 18.26 -17.28
C GLY A 73 -7.92 17.02 -16.51
N TYR A 74 -8.81 16.27 -15.85
CA TYR A 74 -8.41 15.04 -15.14
C TYR A 74 -8.14 13.89 -16.12
N ARG A 75 -7.07 13.16 -15.84
CA ARG A 75 -6.59 12.06 -16.66
C ARG A 75 -7.13 10.72 -16.19
N THR A 76 -7.47 9.87 -17.15
CA THR A 76 -7.72 8.45 -16.93
C THR A 76 -6.78 7.68 -17.84
N LEU A 77 -5.94 6.83 -17.24
CA LEU A 77 -4.99 5.97 -17.94
C LEU A 77 -5.48 4.53 -17.84
N THR A 78 -5.70 3.89 -18.98
CA THR A 78 -6.04 2.46 -19.05
C THR A 78 -4.85 1.72 -19.62
N VAL A 79 -4.19 0.93 -18.79
CA VAL A 79 -3.04 0.10 -19.18
C VAL A 79 -3.52 -1.34 -19.32
N THR A 80 -3.16 -1.98 -20.42
CA THR A 80 -3.39 -3.41 -20.66
C THR A 80 -2.08 -4.14 -20.87
N GLY A 81 -2.02 -5.40 -20.46
CA GLY A 81 -0.80 -6.22 -20.57
C GLY A 81 -1.04 -7.68 -20.20
N ARG A 82 0.03 -8.50 -20.27
CA ARG A 82 -0.02 -9.95 -20.02
C ARG A 82 1.03 -10.42 -19.02
N PRO A 83 0.98 -10.00 -17.76
CA PRO A 83 0.07 -9.04 -17.13
C PRO A 83 0.61 -7.61 -17.16
N VAL A 84 -0.25 -6.65 -16.88
CA VAL A 84 0.16 -5.34 -16.34
C VAL A 84 0.79 -5.58 -14.97
N ARG A 85 1.86 -4.88 -14.68
CA ARG A 85 2.53 -4.87 -13.37
C ARG A 85 2.57 -3.46 -12.84
N MET A 86 2.33 -3.34 -11.54
CA MET A 86 2.38 -2.09 -10.82
C MET A 86 3.21 -2.27 -9.55
N LYS A 87 3.94 -1.24 -9.17
CA LYS A 87 4.54 -1.12 -7.84
C LYS A 87 4.44 0.33 -7.35
N GLU A 88 4.30 0.51 -6.05
CA GLU A 88 4.27 1.80 -5.37
C GLU A 88 4.88 1.65 -3.98
N LYS A 89 5.73 2.59 -3.59
CA LYS A 89 6.25 2.66 -2.23
C LYS A 89 5.20 3.30 -1.34
N ARG A 90 5.02 2.73 -0.15
CA ARG A 90 4.11 3.30 0.84
C ARG A 90 4.85 4.28 1.74
N ASP A 91 4.10 5.27 2.25
CA ASP A 91 4.63 6.15 3.27
C ASP A 91 5.06 5.35 4.49
N MET A 92 6.29 5.60 4.93
CA MET A 92 6.87 4.89 6.07
C MET A 92 6.13 5.24 7.35
N LYS A 93 5.40 4.27 7.90
CA LYS A 93 4.77 4.40 9.23
C LYS A 93 5.78 4.18 10.35
N THR A 94 6.81 3.41 10.09
CA THR A 94 7.86 3.06 11.04
C THR A 94 9.22 3.35 10.41
N PRO A 95 10.08 4.16 11.06
CA PRO A 95 11.43 4.46 10.56
C PRO A 95 12.23 3.17 10.30
N GLY A 96 12.87 3.10 9.14
CA GLY A 96 13.71 1.96 8.74
C GLY A 96 12.96 0.76 8.15
N ILE A 97 11.64 0.83 8.01
CA ILE A 97 10.83 -0.19 7.35
C ILE A 97 10.37 0.31 6.01
N GLU A 98 10.78 -0.34 4.93
CA GLU A 98 10.30 -0.05 3.58
C GLU A 98 9.10 -0.94 3.25
N GLU A 99 7.95 -0.31 3.07
CA GLU A 99 6.76 -0.99 2.58
C GLU A 99 6.53 -0.69 1.09
N TRP A 100 6.25 -1.75 0.32
CA TRP A 100 5.86 -1.65 -1.08
C TRP A 100 4.57 -2.41 -1.33
N VAL A 101 3.77 -1.86 -2.25
CA VAL A 101 2.63 -2.55 -2.86
C VAL A 101 3.03 -2.95 -4.27
N HIS A 102 2.89 -4.23 -4.58
CA HIS A 102 3.03 -4.78 -5.91
C HIS A 102 1.66 -5.26 -6.37
N ALA A 103 1.30 -4.98 -7.61
CA ALA A 103 0.05 -5.46 -8.16
C ALA A 103 0.23 -6.00 -9.57
N SER A 104 -0.67 -6.89 -9.98
CA SER A 104 -0.77 -7.39 -11.34
C SER A 104 -2.21 -7.64 -11.74
N ALA A 105 -2.53 -7.47 -13.03
CA ALA A 105 -3.84 -7.73 -13.63
C ALA A 105 -3.71 -7.80 -15.16
N LEU A 106 -4.76 -8.13 -15.89
CA LEU A 106 -4.75 -7.95 -17.36
C LEU A 106 -5.01 -6.49 -17.75
N THR A 107 -5.73 -5.74 -16.89
CA THR A 107 -6.02 -4.33 -17.10
C THR A 107 -5.87 -3.56 -15.80
N ALA A 108 -5.19 -2.40 -15.85
CA ALA A 108 -5.12 -1.43 -14.78
C ALA A 108 -5.68 -0.09 -15.25
N VAL A 109 -6.62 0.49 -14.49
CA VAL A 109 -7.21 1.80 -14.80
C VAL A 109 -6.84 2.76 -13.67
N TYR A 110 -5.93 3.68 -13.95
CA TYR A 110 -5.60 4.78 -13.04
C TYR A 110 -6.55 5.95 -13.28
N GLN A 111 -7.19 6.42 -12.24
CA GLN A 111 -8.15 7.52 -12.26
C GLN A 111 -7.61 8.65 -11.37
N GLU A 112 -6.96 9.64 -11.99
CA GLU A 112 -6.32 10.75 -11.30
C GLU A 112 -7.28 11.50 -10.37
N LYS A 113 -8.47 11.85 -10.87
CA LYS A 113 -9.50 12.55 -10.08
C LYS A 113 -9.87 11.87 -8.77
N LEU A 114 -9.72 10.57 -8.69
CA LEU A 114 -10.18 9.74 -7.58
C LEU A 114 -9.01 9.13 -6.79
N ASP A 115 -7.77 9.47 -7.14
CA ASP A 115 -6.55 8.89 -6.55
C ASP A 115 -6.65 7.38 -6.39
N ARG A 116 -7.09 6.68 -7.45
CA ARG A 116 -7.31 5.24 -7.35
C ARG A 116 -6.89 4.47 -8.59
N ILE A 117 -6.56 3.21 -8.38
CA ILE A 117 -6.32 2.24 -9.44
C ILE A 117 -7.35 1.11 -9.33
N VAL A 118 -7.94 0.75 -10.48
CA VAL A 118 -8.82 -0.40 -10.61
C VAL A 118 -8.09 -1.45 -11.44
N LEU A 119 -7.78 -2.57 -10.81
CA LEU A 119 -7.17 -3.75 -11.43
C LEU A 119 -8.29 -4.70 -11.82
N LYS A 120 -8.28 -5.18 -13.07
CA LYS A 120 -9.31 -6.07 -13.61
C LYS A 120 -8.68 -7.29 -14.24
N ASP A 121 -9.35 -8.40 -14.08
CA ASP A 121 -9.03 -9.70 -14.62
C ASP A 121 -7.71 -10.26 -14.07
N ASN A 122 -7.82 -11.34 -13.31
CA ASN A 122 -6.71 -11.97 -12.59
C ASN A 122 -5.95 -10.98 -11.70
N ALA A 123 -6.70 -10.09 -11.04
CA ALA A 123 -6.14 -9.06 -10.20
C ALA A 123 -5.50 -9.65 -8.94
N LYS A 124 -4.27 -9.21 -8.65
CA LYS A 124 -3.51 -9.60 -7.46
C LYS A 124 -2.80 -8.38 -6.88
N ILE A 125 -2.82 -8.26 -5.56
CA ILE A 125 -2.01 -7.31 -4.80
C ILE A 125 -1.16 -8.09 -3.80
N ILE A 126 0.11 -7.71 -3.69
CA ILE A 126 1.06 -8.22 -2.70
C ILE A 126 1.64 -7.02 -1.97
N ARG A 127 1.59 -7.04 -0.65
CA ARG A 127 2.31 -6.10 0.19
C ARG A 127 3.62 -6.71 0.64
N THR A 128 4.70 -5.95 0.54
CA THR A 128 6.02 -6.38 1.00
C THR A 128 6.57 -5.41 2.03
N GLU A 129 7.39 -5.91 2.93
CA GLU A 129 8.14 -5.16 3.93
C GLU A 129 9.60 -5.58 3.85
N ASN A 130 10.50 -4.62 3.63
CA ASN A 130 11.92 -4.86 3.44
C ASN A 130 12.22 -6.00 2.42
N GLY A 131 11.44 -6.05 1.34
CA GLY A 131 11.55 -7.07 0.29
C GLY A 131 10.88 -8.41 0.59
N HIS A 132 10.34 -8.63 1.80
CA HIS A 132 9.63 -9.86 2.16
C HIS A 132 8.12 -9.70 1.98
N ALA A 133 7.48 -10.68 1.33
CA ALA A 133 6.03 -10.67 1.17
C ALA A 133 5.34 -10.85 2.53
N LEU A 134 4.43 -9.93 2.85
CA LEU A 134 3.59 -9.98 4.06
C LEU A 134 2.24 -10.59 3.74
N ASP A 135 1.48 -9.90 2.89
CA ASP A 135 0.11 -10.26 2.59
C ASP A 135 -0.11 -10.28 1.09
N SER A 136 -1.00 -11.14 0.63
CA SER A 136 -1.48 -11.09 -0.75
C SER A 136 -2.98 -11.26 -0.81
N THR A 137 -3.59 -10.63 -1.80
CA THR A 137 -5.02 -10.73 -2.08
C THR A 137 -5.24 -10.86 -3.58
N GLU A 138 -6.11 -11.78 -3.97
CA GLU A 138 -6.45 -12.06 -5.37
C GLU A 138 -7.96 -12.01 -5.58
N GLY A 139 -8.39 -11.56 -6.75
CA GLY A 139 -9.79 -11.49 -7.13
C GLY A 139 -9.97 -11.12 -8.60
N SER A 140 -11.21 -11.00 -9.06
CA SER A 140 -11.49 -10.56 -10.43
C SER A 140 -11.24 -9.07 -10.60
N VAL A 141 -11.66 -8.29 -9.60
CA VAL A 141 -11.48 -6.82 -9.59
C VAL A 141 -10.96 -6.40 -8.23
N ILE A 142 -9.89 -5.61 -8.23
CA ILE A 142 -9.35 -4.95 -7.04
C ILE A 142 -9.36 -3.45 -7.28
N THR A 143 -10.05 -2.70 -6.43
CA THR A 143 -9.97 -1.24 -6.39
C THR A 143 -9.02 -0.84 -5.28
N TYR A 144 -7.96 -0.15 -5.60
CA TYR A 144 -6.96 0.35 -4.67
C TYR A 144 -7.00 1.87 -4.60
N ASP A 145 -7.26 2.41 -3.41
CA ASP A 145 -7.21 3.83 -3.10
C ASP A 145 -5.77 4.17 -2.73
N LEU A 146 -5.14 5.00 -3.57
CA LEU A 146 -3.76 5.39 -3.43
C LEU A 146 -3.55 6.36 -2.26
N LEU A 147 -4.54 7.24 -1.99
CA LEU A 147 -4.45 8.24 -0.93
C LEU A 147 -4.56 7.60 0.46
N HIS A 148 -5.52 6.71 0.65
CA HIS A 148 -5.79 6.08 1.94
C HIS A 148 -5.12 4.70 2.09
N ALA A 149 -4.47 4.21 1.02
CA ALA A 149 -3.85 2.89 0.96
C ALA A 149 -4.82 1.76 1.37
N THR A 150 -6.07 1.85 0.89
CA THR A 150 -7.11 0.85 1.15
C THR A 150 -7.45 0.10 -0.13
N SER A 151 -7.80 -1.18 0.02
CA SER A 151 -8.21 -2.01 -1.11
C SER A 151 -9.60 -2.59 -0.91
N ARG A 152 -10.37 -2.65 -1.99
CA ARG A 152 -11.62 -3.39 -2.08
C ARG A 152 -11.49 -4.46 -3.14
N VAL A 153 -11.80 -5.69 -2.79
CA VAL A 153 -11.73 -6.84 -3.72
C VAL A 153 -13.12 -7.38 -3.98
N VAL A 154 -13.40 -7.67 -5.24
CA VAL A 154 -14.66 -8.26 -5.69
C VAL A 154 -14.35 -9.50 -6.54
N GLY A 155 -15.04 -10.59 -6.26
CA GLY A 155 -15.10 -11.74 -7.14
C GLY A 155 -16.26 -11.55 -8.11
N GLU A 156 -15.99 -11.26 -9.37
CA GLU A 156 -17.02 -11.13 -10.39
C GLU A 156 -17.52 -12.49 -10.86
N ARG A 157 -18.72 -12.47 -11.43
CA ARG A 157 -19.34 -13.63 -12.05
C ARG A 157 -18.97 -13.61 -13.55
N THR A 158 -17.99 -14.39 -13.95
CA THR A 158 -17.68 -14.59 -15.36
C THR A 158 -18.23 -15.94 -15.79
N ASP A 159 -19.03 -16.00 -16.85
CA ASP A 159 -19.62 -17.23 -17.42
C ASP A 159 -20.37 -18.12 -16.42
N GLY A 160 -21.13 -17.51 -15.50
CA GLY A 160 -21.90 -18.25 -14.50
C GLY A 160 -21.08 -18.81 -13.33
N ARG A 161 -19.76 -18.68 -13.33
CA ARG A 161 -18.87 -19.07 -12.23
C ARG A 161 -18.53 -17.86 -11.37
N LYS A 162 -18.71 -17.98 -10.06
CA LYS A 162 -18.22 -16.97 -9.10
C LYS A 162 -16.72 -17.15 -8.93
N THR A 163 -15.93 -16.14 -9.28
CA THR A 163 -14.53 -16.09 -8.90
C THR A 163 -14.45 -15.83 -7.40
N ARG A 164 -13.76 -16.70 -6.68
CA ARG A 164 -13.56 -16.53 -5.23
C ARG A 164 -12.42 -15.55 -4.98
N ILE A 165 -12.54 -14.80 -3.91
CA ILE A 165 -11.43 -13.98 -3.39
C ILE A 165 -10.54 -14.91 -2.59
N SER A 166 -9.22 -14.82 -2.80
CA SER A 166 -8.20 -15.46 -1.98
C SER A 166 -7.35 -14.41 -1.28
N ALA A 167 -7.05 -14.63 -0.01
CA ALA A 167 -6.12 -13.81 0.74
C ALA A 167 -5.16 -14.69 1.54
N ILE A 168 -3.89 -14.32 1.53
CA ILE A 168 -2.83 -14.93 2.35
C ILE A 168 -2.33 -13.82 3.28
N LEU A 169 -2.40 -14.08 4.58
CA LEU A 169 -1.93 -13.17 5.61
C LEU A 169 -0.70 -13.79 6.29
N SER A 170 0.36 -13.01 6.41
CA SER A 170 1.55 -13.45 7.15
C SER A 170 1.25 -13.57 8.64
N PRO A 171 1.85 -14.54 9.32
CA PRO A 171 1.78 -14.63 10.77
C PRO A 171 2.31 -13.33 11.41
N ARG A 172 1.66 -12.89 12.49
CA ARG A 172 2.17 -11.75 13.26
C ARG A 172 3.58 -12.07 13.76
N PRO A 173 4.56 -11.17 13.65
CA PRO A 173 5.86 -11.35 14.30
C PRO A 173 5.63 -11.63 15.79
N LYS A 174 6.22 -12.71 16.29
CA LYS A 174 6.22 -12.96 17.72
C LYS A 174 7.14 -11.91 18.33
N ASP A 175 6.61 -11.09 19.24
CA ASP A 175 7.44 -10.18 20.03
C ASP A 175 8.49 -11.01 20.74
N LYS A 176 9.75 -10.86 20.35
CA LYS A 176 10.89 -11.53 21.00
C LYS A 176 11.11 -11.05 22.43
N THR A 177 10.26 -10.16 22.93
CA THR A 177 10.37 -9.53 24.26
C THR A 177 9.41 -10.14 25.29
N ALA A 178 8.57 -11.10 24.93
CA ALA A 178 7.86 -11.88 25.94
C ALA A 178 8.88 -12.86 26.55
N ALA A 179 9.57 -12.44 27.61
CA ALA A 179 10.27 -13.36 28.49
C ALA A 179 9.29 -14.48 28.90
N PRO A 180 9.70 -15.75 28.90
CA PRO A 180 8.84 -16.82 29.37
C PRO A 180 8.36 -16.45 30.76
N ALA A 181 7.03 -16.45 30.95
CA ALA A 181 6.48 -16.28 32.31
C ALA A 181 7.17 -17.28 33.23
N PRO A 182 7.62 -16.86 34.42
CA PRO A 182 8.26 -17.79 35.35
C PRO A 182 7.28 -18.94 35.59
N GLU A 183 7.72 -20.13 35.26
CA GLU A 183 7.03 -21.38 35.61
C GLU A 183 6.75 -21.37 37.10
N SER A 184 5.48 -21.28 37.46
CA SER A 184 5.06 -21.41 38.85
C SER A 184 5.38 -22.85 39.34
N THR A 185 6.53 -23.03 39.92
CA THR A 185 6.98 -24.28 40.57
C THR A 185 6.33 -24.47 41.95
N ASN A 186 5.03 -24.31 42.03
CA ASN A 186 4.28 -24.73 43.20
C ASN A 186 3.27 -25.80 42.81
N PRO A 187 3.52 -27.07 43.10
CA PRO A 187 2.50 -28.09 43.03
C PRO A 187 1.38 -27.74 44.02
N PRO A 188 0.11 -27.94 43.66
CA PRO A 188 -0.98 -27.69 44.58
C PRO A 188 -0.87 -28.65 45.75
N ALA A 189 -0.74 -28.11 46.95
CA ALA A 189 -0.78 -28.88 48.20
C ALA A 189 -2.17 -29.55 48.30
N LEU A 190 -2.20 -30.85 48.19
CA LEU A 190 -3.37 -31.66 48.51
C LEU A 190 -3.61 -31.60 50.03
N ARG A 191 -4.49 -30.71 50.45
CA ARG A 191 -5.09 -30.73 51.79
C ARG A 191 -6.29 -31.63 51.71
N GLY A 192 -6.28 -32.67 52.48
CA GLY A 192 -7.53 -33.38 52.64
C GLY A 192 -7.42 -34.66 53.41
N GLU A 193 -7.09 -34.70 54.66
CA GLU A 193 -7.57 -35.77 55.51
C GLU A 193 -8.86 -35.31 56.22
N THR A 194 -9.98 -35.77 55.70
CA THR A 194 -11.26 -35.70 56.44
C THR A 194 -11.38 -36.95 57.28
N LYS A 195 -11.10 -36.81 58.55
CA LYS A 195 -11.34 -37.82 59.58
C LYS A 195 -12.84 -38.07 59.72
N LEU A 196 -13.32 -39.19 59.24
CA LEU A 196 -14.67 -39.68 59.55
C LEU A 196 -14.70 -40.11 61.00
N ARG A 197 -15.39 -39.37 61.84
CA ARG A 197 -15.64 -39.69 63.24
C ARG A 197 -16.95 -40.49 63.29
N ASN A 198 -16.83 -41.78 63.60
CA ASN A 198 -17.98 -42.62 64.00
C ASN A 198 -18.65 -42.04 65.25
N MET A 199 -19.97 -41.87 65.14
CA MET A 199 -20.86 -41.81 66.30
C MET A 199 -22.05 -42.73 66.06
N ARG A 200 -22.26 -43.55 67.05
CA ARG A 200 -23.32 -44.53 67.31
C ARG A 200 -24.72 -43.99 67.00
#